data_da144f8c2c78308f2fb971a7699a987c
#
_entry.id   da144f8c2c78308f2fb971a7699a987c
#
_cell.length_a   1.000
_cell.length_b   1.000
_cell.length_c   1.000
_cell.angle_alpha   90.00
_cell.angle_beta   90.00
_cell.angle_gamma   90.00
#
_symmetry.space_group_name_H-M   'P 1'
#
loop_
_entity.id
_entity.type
_entity.pdbx_description
1 polymer ?
#
loop_
_entity_poly.entity_id
_entity_poly.type
_entity_poly.pdbx_seq_one_letter_code
_entity_poly.pdbx_strand_id
1 'polypeptide(L)'
;MINKMSALFLLLLISTLYLIWTIGLSQPTILFLYNNAAQLVTFVVGCLFLLNVYKMDKKDAVYIAAGVLFYLFFSFFRSYRGDTMYGDLIVPTIIAFLLIVKWTEFTGFDRTLYLLVFYVFLLITVHRVFTEIPVPKGESIWHLSNKLSDIWINTNTIGSSLMTLAFLITGFTSSFGKWYIRLLSLPALALALATVWICQSKSALYALVIFLILEILPKKMFRKSYLSFIMYAVVAVLAVPISYFAAMSDKVHLFTGREEIWRKFYETLGEKTGQVLIGMKQFFFHRGNQILGNHNSYHAVINHYGLIGFSISVILLLSLIWFIVRGRELTNGQITFLWTFLAIMCQSFMEETLTTISWVPIVFIMLGMATHSYKTKNTIKS
;
A
#
# COMPACT_ATOMS: atom_id res chain seq x y z
N MET A 1 -7.52 -26.65 10.18
CA MET A 1 -8.74 -25.85 10.02
C MET A 1 -8.45 -24.35 10.13
N ILE A 2 -7.87 -23.85 11.19
CA ILE A 2 -7.59 -22.41 11.43
C ILE A 2 -6.78 -21.74 10.29
N ASN A 3 -5.72 -22.38 9.74
CA ASN A 3 -4.94 -21.83 8.65
C ASN A 3 -5.75 -21.53 7.38
N LYS A 4 -6.67 -22.44 7.00
CA LYS A 4 -7.55 -22.24 5.86
C LYS A 4 -8.56 -21.13 6.12
N MET A 5 -9.03 -21.02 7.35
CA MET A 5 -9.94 -19.93 7.75
C MET A 5 -9.24 -18.58 7.68
N SER A 6 -7.98 -18.47 8.13
CA SER A 6 -7.22 -17.21 8.08
C SER A 6 -7.04 -16.71 6.65
N ALA A 7 -6.68 -17.57 5.69
CA ALA A 7 -6.56 -17.19 4.28
C ALA A 7 -7.91 -16.69 3.73
N LEU A 8 -9.02 -17.38 4.04
CA LEU A 8 -10.36 -16.97 3.60
C LEU A 8 -10.78 -15.62 4.21
N PHE A 9 -10.58 -15.43 5.52
CA PHE A 9 -10.94 -14.16 6.18
C PHE A 9 -10.11 -12.98 5.68
N LEU A 10 -8.81 -13.19 5.39
CA LEU A 10 -7.98 -12.17 4.73
C LEU A 10 -8.54 -11.82 3.34
N LEU A 11 -8.93 -12.83 2.55
CA LEU A 11 -9.54 -12.59 1.24
C LEU A 11 -10.85 -11.82 1.37
N LEU A 12 -11.72 -12.20 2.31
CA LEU A 12 -12.98 -11.50 2.55
C LEU A 12 -12.76 -10.04 2.96
N LEU A 13 -11.80 -9.79 3.87
CA LEU A 13 -11.45 -8.43 4.28
C LEU A 13 -10.99 -7.59 3.09
N ILE A 14 -10.03 -8.08 2.30
CA ILE A 14 -9.51 -7.38 1.13
C ILE A 14 -10.61 -7.18 0.08
N SER A 15 -11.47 -8.18 -0.13
CA SER A 15 -12.60 -8.09 -1.06
C SER A 15 -13.60 -7.02 -0.63
N THR A 16 -13.92 -6.93 0.67
CA THR A 16 -14.80 -5.88 1.21
C THR A 16 -14.22 -4.49 0.94
N LEU A 17 -12.91 -4.31 1.12
CA LEU A 17 -12.25 -3.03 0.85
C LEU A 17 -12.29 -2.69 -0.64
N TYR A 18 -12.00 -3.66 -1.53
CA TYR A 18 -12.14 -3.42 -2.99
C TYR A 18 -13.59 -3.16 -3.41
N LEU A 19 -14.57 -3.79 -2.75
CA LEU A 19 -15.98 -3.52 -3.01
C LEU A 19 -16.33 -2.04 -2.80
N ILE A 20 -15.81 -1.43 -1.74
CA ILE A 20 -16.00 0.01 -1.45
C ILE A 20 -15.51 0.85 -2.65
N TRP A 21 -14.30 0.55 -3.15
CA TRP A 21 -13.70 1.30 -4.24
C TRP A 21 -14.33 1.00 -5.60
N THR A 22 -14.81 -0.22 -5.80
CA THR A 22 -15.44 -0.64 -7.06
C THR A 22 -16.85 -0.11 -7.21
N ILE A 23 -17.66 -0.08 -6.14
CA ILE A 23 -19.06 0.39 -6.22
C ILE A 23 -19.16 1.92 -6.11
N GLY A 24 -18.24 2.53 -5.37
CA GLY A 24 -18.26 3.99 -5.12
C GLY A 24 -19.24 4.41 -4.02
N LEU A 25 -19.17 5.67 -3.61
CA LEU A 25 -19.84 6.18 -2.40
C LEU A 25 -21.29 6.65 -2.62
N SER A 26 -21.82 6.54 -3.82
CA SER A 26 -23.21 6.90 -4.11
C SER A 26 -24.24 6.03 -3.35
N GLN A 27 -23.82 4.84 -2.93
CA GLN A 27 -24.65 3.90 -2.18
C GLN A 27 -24.49 4.10 -0.67
N PRO A 28 -25.59 4.34 0.09
CA PRO A 28 -25.51 4.60 1.54
C PRO A 28 -24.78 3.50 2.33
N THR A 29 -25.01 2.23 1.98
CA THR A 29 -24.33 1.09 2.62
C THR A 29 -22.80 1.14 2.37
N ILE A 30 -22.37 1.50 1.18
CA ILE A 30 -20.95 1.61 0.83
C ILE A 30 -20.32 2.81 1.52
N LEU A 31 -21.03 3.94 1.59
CA LEU A 31 -20.59 5.09 2.36
C LEU A 31 -20.39 4.75 3.85
N PHE A 32 -21.32 3.98 4.43
CA PHE A 32 -21.17 3.48 5.81
C PHE A 32 -19.93 2.61 5.96
N LEU A 33 -19.68 1.66 5.05
CA LEU A 33 -18.48 0.80 5.08
C LEU A 33 -17.20 1.64 4.90
N TYR A 34 -17.21 2.62 4.02
CA TYR A 34 -16.08 3.55 3.84
C TYR A 34 -15.74 4.31 5.12
N ASN A 35 -16.74 4.92 5.75
CA ASN A 35 -16.55 5.71 6.96
C ASN A 35 -16.07 4.86 8.15
N ASN A 36 -16.37 3.55 8.15
CA ASN A 36 -15.99 2.61 9.21
C ASN A 36 -14.88 1.62 8.77
N ALA A 37 -14.24 1.86 7.63
CA ALA A 37 -13.25 0.91 7.09
C ALA A 37 -12.03 0.74 8.01
N ALA A 38 -11.58 1.81 8.68
CA ALA A 38 -10.47 1.74 9.62
C ALA A 38 -10.82 0.87 10.84
N GLN A 39 -12.03 1.02 11.41
CA GLN A 39 -12.54 0.21 12.51
C GLN A 39 -12.66 -1.26 12.10
N LEU A 40 -13.25 -1.52 10.93
CA LEU A 40 -13.39 -2.86 10.38
C LEU A 40 -12.02 -3.55 10.24
N VAL A 41 -11.05 -2.88 9.63
CA VAL A 41 -9.69 -3.42 9.45
C VAL A 41 -9.06 -3.71 10.80
N THR A 42 -9.06 -2.74 11.73
CA THR A 42 -8.46 -2.90 13.06
C THR A 42 -9.10 -4.07 13.82
N PHE A 43 -10.43 -4.18 13.78
CA PHE A 43 -11.15 -5.25 14.45
C PHE A 43 -10.83 -6.63 13.85
N VAL A 44 -10.95 -6.78 12.53
CA VAL A 44 -10.69 -8.06 11.85
C VAL A 44 -9.23 -8.48 11.99
N VAL A 45 -8.28 -7.54 11.83
CA VAL A 45 -6.84 -7.81 12.04
C VAL A 45 -6.61 -8.22 13.51
N GLY A 46 -7.20 -7.54 14.49
CA GLY A 46 -7.11 -7.91 15.90
C GLY A 46 -7.61 -9.33 16.17
N CYS A 47 -8.80 -9.68 15.68
CA CYS A 47 -9.36 -11.05 15.81
C CYS A 47 -8.45 -12.09 15.15
N LEU A 48 -8.00 -11.87 13.92
CA LEU A 48 -7.11 -12.80 13.22
C LEU A 48 -5.76 -12.95 13.91
N PHE A 49 -5.23 -11.86 14.47
CA PHE A 49 -4.00 -11.90 15.26
C PHE A 49 -4.14 -12.79 16.47
N LEU A 50 -5.20 -12.60 17.28
CA LEU A 50 -5.47 -13.42 18.46
C LEU A 50 -5.68 -14.91 18.11
N LEU A 51 -6.35 -15.21 17.00
CA LEU A 51 -6.55 -16.58 16.51
C LEU A 51 -5.25 -17.26 16.05
N ASN A 52 -4.20 -16.52 15.69
CA ASN A 52 -2.95 -17.07 15.15
C ASN A 52 -1.74 -16.86 16.07
N VAL A 53 -1.86 -16.15 17.20
CA VAL A 53 -0.75 -15.77 18.09
C VAL A 53 0.03 -16.99 18.63
N TYR A 54 -0.59 -18.17 18.71
CA TYR A 54 0.07 -19.41 19.12
C TYR A 54 1.20 -19.87 18.16
N LYS A 55 1.27 -19.30 16.95
CA LYS A 55 2.34 -19.56 15.95
C LYS A 55 3.55 -18.65 16.12
N MET A 56 3.49 -17.72 17.07
CA MET A 56 4.51 -16.72 17.31
C MET A 56 5.86 -17.37 17.63
N ASP A 57 6.90 -16.93 16.93
CA ASP A 57 8.29 -17.23 17.25
C ASP A 57 8.96 -16.08 18.02
N LYS A 58 10.23 -16.30 18.50
CA LYS A 58 10.98 -15.29 19.24
C LYS A 58 11.19 -13.98 18.45
N LYS A 59 11.31 -14.05 17.12
CA LYS A 59 11.49 -12.87 16.28
C LYS A 59 10.19 -12.09 16.15
N ASP A 60 9.07 -12.81 16.03
CA ASP A 60 7.74 -12.20 16.00
C ASP A 60 7.45 -11.46 17.29
N ALA A 61 7.85 -12.03 18.45
CA ALA A 61 7.71 -11.38 19.74
C ALA A 61 8.43 -10.02 19.81
N VAL A 62 9.61 -9.90 19.17
CA VAL A 62 10.34 -8.62 19.10
C VAL A 62 9.55 -7.57 18.30
N TYR A 63 8.96 -7.96 17.16
CA TYR A 63 8.12 -7.03 16.37
C TYR A 63 6.85 -6.61 17.12
N ILE A 64 6.22 -7.56 17.82
CA ILE A 64 5.04 -7.28 18.65
C ILE A 64 5.42 -6.30 19.78
N ALA A 65 6.50 -6.59 20.50
CA ALA A 65 7.00 -5.70 21.56
C ALA A 65 7.31 -4.30 21.01
N ALA A 66 7.97 -4.21 19.86
CA ALA A 66 8.26 -2.93 19.21
C ALA A 66 6.97 -2.17 18.84
N GLY A 67 5.95 -2.86 18.30
CA GLY A 67 4.65 -2.27 17.99
C GLY A 67 3.89 -1.79 19.24
N VAL A 68 3.90 -2.57 20.32
CA VAL A 68 3.29 -2.20 21.59
C VAL A 68 4.01 -0.98 22.21
N LEU A 69 5.34 -0.99 22.25
CA LEU A 69 6.12 0.14 22.77
C LEU A 69 5.91 1.39 21.92
N PHE A 70 5.86 1.26 20.59
CA PHE A 70 5.54 2.36 19.69
C PHE A 70 4.15 2.95 20.02
N TYR A 71 3.13 2.09 20.13
CA TYR A 71 1.78 2.51 20.48
C TYR A 71 1.74 3.23 21.83
N LEU A 72 2.33 2.65 22.89
CA LEU A 72 2.33 3.23 24.23
C LEU A 72 3.05 4.58 24.25
N PHE A 73 4.22 4.68 23.61
CA PHE A 73 4.98 5.93 23.54
C PHE A 73 4.18 7.03 22.85
N PHE A 74 3.65 6.79 21.66
CA PHE A 74 2.92 7.81 20.91
C PHE A 74 1.54 8.10 21.49
N SER A 75 0.87 7.13 22.11
CA SER A 75 -0.39 7.36 22.84
C SER A 75 -0.19 8.28 24.05
N PHE A 76 0.97 8.25 24.71
CA PHE A 76 1.30 9.17 25.80
C PHE A 76 1.28 10.64 25.31
N PHE A 77 1.73 10.90 24.09
CA PHE A 77 1.74 12.25 23.50
C PHE A 77 0.46 12.61 22.73
N ARG A 78 -0.59 11.76 22.75
CA ARG A 78 -1.82 11.98 21.98
C ARG A 78 -2.46 13.34 22.25
N SER A 79 -2.57 13.74 23.51
CA SER A 79 -3.15 15.02 23.90
C SER A 79 -2.38 16.22 23.34
N TYR A 80 -1.06 16.11 23.27
CA TYR A 80 -0.19 17.14 22.69
C TYR A 80 -0.40 17.25 21.16
N ARG A 81 -0.48 16.11 20.47
CA ARG A 81 -0.65 16.05 19.02
C ARG A 81 -2.09 16.31 18.57
N GLY A 82 -3.08 16.13 19.44
CA GLY A 82 -4.50 16.17 19.12
C GLY A 82 -4.93 15.06 18.15
N ASP A 83 -4.21 13.94 18.18
CA ASP A 83 -4.42 12.80 17.26
C ASP A 83 -5.57 11.90 17.72
N THR A 84 -6.06 11.09 16.77
CA THR A 84 -7.09 10.09 17.05
C THR A 84 -6.45 8.77 17.51
N MET A 85 -7.23 7.95 18.21
CA MET A 85 -6.81 6.60 18.59
C MET A 85 -6.39 5.75 17.36
N TYR A 86 -7.05 5.93 16.23
CA TYR A 86 -6.74 5.19 15.00
C TYR A 86 -5.40 5.60 14.39
N GLY A 87 -5.00 6.86 14.50
CA GLY A 87 -3.66 7.30 14.11
C GLY A 87 -2.59 6.51 14.85
N ASP A 88 -2.70 6.36 16.15
CA ASP A 88 -1.74 5.61 16.97
C ASP A 88 -1.70 4.10 16.63
N LEU A 89 -2.79 3.54 16.09
CA LEU A 89 -2.90 2.13 15.73
C LEU A 89 -2.32 1.76 14.35
N ILE A 90 -1.90 2.71 13.52
CA ILE A 90 -1.39 2.43 12.15
C ILE A 90 -0.23 1.43 12.20
N VAL A 91 0.85 1.74 12.91
CA VAL A 91 2.05 0.88 12.97
C VAL A 91 1.78 -0.48 13.62
N PRO A 92 1.11 -0.56 14.79
CA PRO A 92 0.71 -1.85 15.36
C PRO A 92 -0.16 -2.69 14.44
N THR A 93 -1.12 -2.08 13.72
CA THR A 93 -1.98 -2.79 12.77
C THR A 93 -1.17 -3.36 11.60
N ILE A 94 -0.22 -2.60 11.06
CA ILE A 94 0.69 -3.09 10.00
C ILE A 94 1.49 -4.29 10.50
N ILE A 95 2.09 -4.21 11.68
CA ILE A 95 2.87 -5.31 12.28
C ILE A 95 1.99 -6.54 12.47
N ALA A 96 0.83 -6.38 13.10
CA ALA A 96 -0.11 -7.49 13.32
C ALA A 96 -0.54 -8.13 11.99
N PHE A 97 -0.88 -7.33 10.97
CA PHE A 97 -1.27 -7.80 9.65
C PHE A 97 -0.15 -8.59 8.97
N LEU A 98 1.08 -8.07 8.96
CA LEU A 98 2.23 -8.76 8.39
C LEU A 98 2.52 -10.10 9.07
N LEU A 99 2.38 -10.18 10.39
CA LEU A 99 2.52 -11.42 11.14
C LEU A 99 1.41 -12.42 10.81
N ILE A 100 0.15 -11.96 10.70
CA ILE A 100 -0.96 -12.82 10.28
C ILE A 100 -0.68 -13.40 8.90
N VAL A 101 -0.27 -12.58 7.93
CA VAL A 101 0.08 -13.07 6.59
C VAL A 101 1.24 -14.07 6.67
N LYS A 102 2.32 -13.78 7.42
CA LYS A 102 3.46 -14.69 7.65
C LYS A 102 3.01 -16.05 8.22
N TRP A 103 2.07 -16.05 9.17
CA TRP A 103 1.57 -17.26 9.85
C TRP A 103 0.51 -18.02 9.04
N THR A 104 -0.07 -17.41 8.02
CA THR A 104 -1.09 -18.03 7.18
C THR A 104 -0.42 -18.82 6.06
N GLU A 105 -0.80 -20.09 5.90
CA GLU A 105 -0.37 -20.94 4.79
C GLU A 105 -1.29 -20.72 3.59
N PHE A 106 -0.74 -20.21 2.50
CA PHE A 106 -1.47 -20.05 1.24
C PHE A 106 -1.24 -21.28 0.34
N THR A 107 -2.24 -22.14 0.26
CA THR A 107 -2.22 -23.31 -0.63
C THR A 107 -2.32 -22.89 -2.10
N GLY A 108 -2.14 -23.83 -3.02
CA GLY A 108 -2.38 -23.57 -4.45
C GLY A 108 -3.84 -23.16 -4.73
N PHE A 109 -4.80 -23.75 -4.01
CA PHE A 109 -6.21 -23.39 -4.10
C PHE A 109 -6.46 -21.95 -3.62
N ASP A 110 -5.93 -21.57 -2.46
CA ASP A 110 -6.10 -20.21 -1.93
C ASP A 110 -5.55 -19.17 -2.91
N ARG A 111 -4.34 -19.40 -3.45
CA ARG A 111 -3.73 -18.49 -4.44
C ARG A 111 -4.56 -18.37 -5.72
N THR A 112 -5.17 -19.47 -6.18
CA THR A 112 -6.09 -19.45 -7.33
C THR A 112 -7.34 -18.65 -7.02
N LEU A 113 -7.92 -18.84 -5.83
CA LEU A 113 -9.12 -18.10 -5.40
C LEU A 113 -8.84 -16.61 -5.30
N TYR A 114 -7.71 -16.20 -4.68
CA TYR A 114 -7.28 -14.80 -4.64
C TYR A 114 -7.13 -14.21 -6.05
N LEU A 115 -6.48 -14.94 -6.94
CA LEU A 115 -6.28 -14.51 -8.34
C LEU A 115 -7.62 -14.28 -9.05
N LEU A 116 -8.55 -15.21 -8.93
CA LEU A 116 -9.88 -15.09 -9.55
C LEU A 116 -10.65 -13.88 -9.01
N VAL A 117 -10.67 -13.72 -7.70
CA VAL A 117 -11.38 -12.60 -7.04
C VAL A 117 -10.79 -11.26 -7.48
N PHE A 118 -9.47 -11.12 -7.51
CA PHE A 118 -8.83 -9.87 -7.95
C PHE A 118 -9.08 -9.58 -9.44
N TYR A 119 -9.12 -10.60 -10.28
CA TYR A 119 -9.52 -10.42 -11.68
C TYR A 119 -10.97 -9.95 -11.81
N VAL A 120 -11.89 -10.51 -11.02
CA VAL A 120 -13.30 -10.07 -11.03
C VAL A 120 -13.37 -8.58 -10.64
N PHE A 121 -12.71 -8.15 -9.56
CA PHE A 121 -12.69 -6.75 -9.17
C PHE A 121 -12.05 -5.85 -10.23
N LEU A 122 -10.94 -6.29 -10.84
CA LEU A 122 -10.29 -5.54 -11.92
C LEU A 122 -11.25 -5.34 -13.09
N LEU A 123 -11.87 -6.41 -13.58
CA LEU A 123 -12.76 -6.36 -14.74
C LEU A 123 -14.01 -5.52 -14.47
N ILE A 124 -14.63 -5.64 -13.30
CA ILE A 124 -15.77 -4.81 -12.90
C ILE A 124 -15.36 -3.34 -12.84
N THR A 125 -14.23 -3.03 -12.21
CA THR A 125 -13.76 -1.64 -12.10
C THR A 125 -13.42 -1.06 -13.46
N VAL A 126 -12.74 -1.80 -14.32
CA VAL A 126 -12.43 -1.41 -15.70
C VAL A 126 -13.74 -1.17 -16.48
N HIS A 127 -14.67 -2.13 -16.45
CA HIS A 127 -15.96 -2.00 -17.14
C HIS A 127 -16.69 -0.71 -16.70
N ARG A 128 -16.78 -0.46 -15.42
CA ARG A 128 -17.44 0.73 -14.88
C ARG A 128 -16.77 2.02 -15.35
N VAL A 129 -15.44 2.10 -15.29
CA VAL A 129 -14.71 3.28 -15.78
C VAL A 129 -15.01 3.54 -17.26
N PHE A 130 -15.04 2.52 -18.10
CA PHE A 130 -15.33 2.68 -19.54
C PHE A 130 -16.79 2.99 -19.85
N THR A 131 -17.74 2.60 -19.01
CA THR A 131 -19.19 2.76 -19.27
C THR A 131 -19.83 3.92 -18.54
N GLU A 132 -19.32 4.30 -17.37
CA GLU A 132 -19.94 5.30 -16.51
C GLU A 132 -19.35 6.72 -16.67
N ILE A 133 -18.21 6.86 -17.36
CA ILE A 133 -17.63 8.18 -17.64
C ILE A 133 -18.47 8.88 -18.71
N PRO A 134 -19.04 10.06 -18.41
CA PRO A 134 -19.73 10.86 -19.40
C PRO A 134 -18.72 11.45 -20.38
N VAL A 135 -18.74 10.97 -21.63
CA VAL A 135 -17.91 11.50 -22.73
C VAL A 135 -18.70 12.61 -23.43
N PRO A 136 -18.23 13.88 -23.42
CA PRO A 136 -18.87 14.96 -24.18
C PRO A 136 -18.85 14.67 -25.68
N LYS A 137 -19.85 15.19 -26.40
CA LYS A 137 -19.91 15.04 -27.87
C LYS A 137 -18.65 15.61 -28.51
N GLY A 138 -17.97 14.79 -29.31
CA GLY A 138 -16.74 15.17 -30.03
C GLY A 138 -15.45 14.97 -29.26
N GLU A 139 -15.49 14.56 -27.98
CA GLU A 139 -14.31 14.21 -27.21
C GLU A 139 -14.05 12.69 -27.19
N SER A 140 -12.80 12.32 -27.07
CA SER A 140 -12.39 10.91 -26.87
C SER A 140 -12.28 10.61 -25.38
N ILE A 141 -12.67 9.42 -24.94
CA ILE A 141 -12.48 8.93 -23.58
C ILE A 141 -11.01 9.01 -23.14
N TRP A 142 -10.07 8.96 -24.06
CA TRP A 142 -8.63 9.06 -23.78
C TRP A 142 -8.13 10.48 -23.44
N HIS A 143 -8.94 11.49 -23.72
CA HIS A 143 -8.60 12.91 -23.49
C HIS A 143 -9.49 13.58 -22.45
N LEU A 144 -10.26 12.81 -21.67
CA LEU A 144 -11.13 13.34 -20.63
C LEU A 144 -10.31 13.98 -19.50
N SER A 145 -10.68 15.21 -19.13
CA SER A 145 -10.24 15.83 -17.90
C SER A 145 -11.15 15.39 -16.74
N ASN A 146 -10.64 14.74 -15.73
CA ASN A 146 -11.17 14.54 -14.36
C ASN A 146 -12.70 14.65 -14.15
N LYS A 147 -13.53 13.97 -14.96
CA LYS A 147 -14.99 13.95 -14.78
C LYS A 147 -15.51 12.80 -13.91
N LEU A 148 -14.60 11.94 -13.40
CA LEU A 148 -14.96 10.83 -12.52
C LEU A 148 -15.34 11.26 -11.10
N SER A 149 -15.01 12.48 -10.69
CA SER A 149 -15.26 12.97 -9.34
C SER A 149 -16.74 13.00 -8.95
N ASP A 150 -17.65 13.13 -9.92
CA ASP A 150 -19.09 13.16 -9.67
C ASP A 150 -19.68 11.77 -9.37
N ILE A 151 -19.01 10.71 -9.84
CA ILE A 151 -19.46 9.33 -9.67
C ILE A 151 -18.67 8.62 -8.56
N TRP A 152 -17.39 8.98 -8.37
CA TRP A 152 -16.45 8.34 -7.49
C TRP A 152 -15.80 9.37 -6.56
N ILE A 153 -15.43 8.94 -5.36
CA ILE A 153 -14.86 9.83 -4.32
C ILE A 153 -13.66 10.64 -4.81
N ASN A 154 -12.77 9.97 -5.55
CA ASN A 154 -11.51 10.55 -6.01
C ASN A 154 -10.92 9.67 -7.11
N THR A 155 -10.51 10.27 -8.22
CA THR A 155 -9.87 9.59 -9.34
C THR A 155 -8.58 8.87 -8.92
N ASN A 156 -7.81 9.42 -7.98
CA ASN A 156 -6.60 8.80 -7.47
C ASN A 156 -6.88 7.51 -6.69
N THR A 157 -8.01 7.43 -5.98
CA THR A 157 -8.41 6.23 -5.25
C THR A 157 -8.72 5.08 -6.21
N ILE A 158 -9.43 5.38 -7.31
CA ILE A 158 -9.71 4.37 -8.35
C ILE A 158 -8.42 3.93 -9.01
N GLY A 159 -7.55 4.89 -9.38
CA GLY A 159 -6.25 4.59 -9.96
C GLY A 159 -5.40 3.72 -9.04
N SER A 160 -5.37 4.02 -7.74
CA SER A 160 -4.66 3.20 -6.73
C SER A 160 -5.27 1.80 -6.58
N SER A 161 -6.60 1.68 -6.67
CA SER A 161 -7.30 0.39 -6.65
C SER A 161 -6.94 -0.47 -7.85
N LEU A 162 -6.99 0.09 -9.07
CA LEU A 162 -6.62 -0.60 -10.32
C LEU A 162 -5.13 -1.01 -10.32
N MET A 163 -4.25 -0.12 -9.89
CA MET A 163 -2.82 -0.38 -9.76
C MET A 163 -2.55 -1.54 -8.78
N THR A 164 -3.14 -1.51 -7.59
CA THR A 164 -2.93 -2.56 -6.58
C THR A 164 -3.53 -3.88 -6.99
N LEU A 165 -4.68 -3.91 -7.68
CA LEU A 165 -5.26 -5.13 -8.29
C LEU A 165 -4.30 -5.74 -9.31
N ALA A 166 -3.74 -4.94 -10.23
CA ALA A 166 -2.77 -5.41 -11.21
C ALA A 166 -1.50 -5.96 -10.54
N PHE A 167 -1.02 -5.30 -9.48
CA PHE A 167 0.13 -5.75 -8.70
C PHE A 167 -0.13 -7.06 -7.97
N LEU A 168 -1.29 -7.22 -7.33
CA LEU A 168 -1.69 -8.46 -6.68
C LEU A 168 -1.81 -9.60 -7.69
N ILE A 169 -2.48 -9.38 -8.82
CA ILE A 169 -2.59 -10.36 -9.89
C ILE A 169 -1.20 -10.79 -10.36
N THR A 170 -0.28 -9.84 -10.58
CA THR A 170 1.09 -10.14 -11.04
C THR A 170 1.89 -10.90 -9.99
N GLY A 171 1.78 -10.52 -8.72
CA GLY A 171 2.42 -11.22 -7.60
C GLY A 171 1.91 -12.66 -7.46
N PHE A 172 0.58 -12.83 -7.44
CA PHE A 172 -0.02 -14.17 -7.31
C PHE A 172 0.29 -15.06 -8.52
N THR A 173 0.19 -14.57 -9.76
CA THR A 173 0.56 -15.36 -10.95
C THR A 173 2.03 -15.79 -10.91
N SER A 174 2.93 -14.89 -10.51
CA SER A 174 4.36 -15.18 -10.37
C SER A 174 4.66 -16.22 -9.27
N SER A 175 3.81 -16.30 -8.23
CA SER A 175 3.96 -17.24 -7.11
C SER A 175 3.74 -18.70 -7.48
N PHE A 176 3.08 -19.00 -8.61
CA PHE A 176 2.90 -20.35 -9.11
C PHE A 176 4.17 -20.96 -9.73
N GLY A 177 5.16 -20.13 -10.07
CA GLY A 177 6.43 -20.58 -10.67
C GLY A 177 6.32 -21.09 -12.11
N LYS A 178 5.13 -21.03 -12.73
CA LYS A 178 4.84 -21.49 -14.09
C LYS A 178 4.74 -20.29 -15.04
N TRP A 179 5.54 -20.30 -16.13
CA TRP A 179 5.62 -19.17 -17.05
C TRP A 179 4.27 -18.82 -17.72
N TYR A 180 3.48 -19.86 -18.11
CA TYR A 180 2.19 -19.64 -18.75
C TYR A 180 1.14 -19.03 -17.81
N ILE A 181 1.18 -19.33 -16.49
CA ILE A 181 0.32 -18.66 -15.51
C ILE A 181 0.73 -17.19 -15.37
N ARG A 182 2.04 -16.91 -15.45
CA ARG A 182 2.55 -15.54 -15.38
C ARG A 182 2.06 -14.69 -16.57
N LEU A 183 1.79 -15.27 -17.74
CA LEU A 183 1.23 -14.53 -18.88
C LEU A 183 -0.13 -13.89 -18.54
N LEU A 184 -0.87 -14.44 -17.59
CA LEU A 184 -2.13 -13.83 -17.13
C LEU A 184 -1.92 -12.44 -16.52
N SER A 185 -0.72 -12.08 -16.05
CA SER A 185 -0.46 -10.72 -15.58
C SER A 185 -0.47 -9.66 -16.69
N LEU A 186 -0.19 -10.03 -17.94
CA LEU A 186 -0.10 -9.08 -19.05
C LEU A 186 -1.42 -8.35 -19.33
N PRO A 187 -2.57 -9.06 -19.52
CA PRO A 187 -3.84 -8.37 -19.71
C PRO A 187 -4.25 -7.54 -18.48
N ALA A 188 -3.93 -8.00 -17.26
CA ALA A 188 -4.23 -7.22 -16.05
C ALA A 188 -3.46 -5.90 -16.02
N LEU A 189 -2.16 -5.91 -16.31
CA LEU A 189 -1.33 -4.72 -16.40
C LEU A 189 -1.76 -3.78 -17.53
N ALA A 190 -2.08 -4.33 -18.70
CA ALA A 190 -2.56 -3.54 -19.85
C ALA A 190 -3.89 -2.84 -19.55
N LEU A 191 -4.86 -3.57 -18.98
CA LEU A 191 -6.15 -3.01 -18.57
C LEU A 191 -5.98 -1.94 -17.48
N ALA A 192 -5.14 -2.20 -16.46
CA ALA A 192 -4.87 -1.23 -15.42
C ALA A 192 -4.22 0.04 -15.97
N LEU A 193 -3.20 -0.07 -16.84
CA LEU A 193 -2.55 1.08 -17.47
C LEU A 193 -3.54 1.93 -18.27
N ALA A 194 -4.34 1.29 -19.14
CA ALA A 194 -5.33 1.98 -19.95
C ALA A 194 -6.36 2.71 -19.09
N THR A 195 -6.86 2.04 -18.05
CA THR A 195 -7.91 2.59 -17.20
C THR A 195 -7.37 3.68 -16.24
N VAL A 196 -6.15 3.49 -15.69
CA VAL A 196 -5.48 4.52 -14.86
C VAL A 196 -5.17 5.77 -15.67
N TRP A 197 -4.82 5.62 -16.96
CA TRP A 197 -4.68 6.75 -17.89
C TRP A 197 -5.99 7.51 -18.04
N ILE A 198 -7.10 6.81 -18.29
CA ILE A 198 -8.44 7.42 -18.40
C ILE A 198 -8.83 8.14 -17.10
N CYS A 199 -8.53 7.54 -15.94
CA CYS A 199 -8.78 8.15 -14.62
C CYS A 199 -7.88 9.37 -14.33
N GLN A 200 -6.87 9.66 -15.14
CA GLN A 200 -5.90 10.73 -14.91
C GLN A 200 -5.18 10.62 -13.54
N SER A 201 -5.05 9.41 -13.01
CA SER A 201 -4.37 9.15 -11.75
C SER A 201 -2.86 9.05 -11.96
N LYS A 202 -2.17 10.18 -11.93
CA LYS A 202 -0.73 10.27 -12.22
C LYS A 202 0.11 9.46 -11.24
N SER A 203 -0.24 9.45 -9.95
CA SER A 203 0.48 8.70 -8.91
C SER A 203 0.46 7.19 -9.17
N ALA A 204 -0.70 6.65 -9.52
CA ALA A 204 -0.86 5.23 -9.87
C ALA A 204 -0.16 4.89 -11.20
N LEU A 205 -0.22 5.79 -12.18
CA LEU A 205 0.47 5.62 -13.46
C LEU A 205 1.99 5.52 -13.26
N TYR A 206 2.59 6.43 -12.48
CA TYR A 206 4.02 6.38 -12.17
C TYR A 206 4.43 5.08 -11.49
N ALA A 207 3.64 4.59 -10.54
CA ALA A 207 3.93 3.31 -9.90
C ALA A 207 3.84 2.12 -10.86
N LEU A 208 2.85 2.09 -11.76
CA LEU A 208 2.75 1.07 -12.81
C LEU A 208 3.97 1.11 -13.73
N VAL A 209 4.40 2.29 -14.15
CA VAL A 209 5.60 2.45 -15.00
C VAL A 209 6.86 1.98 -14.27
N ILE A 210 7.07 2.40 -13.01
CA ILE A 210 8.19 1.94 -12.18
C ILE A 210 8.18 0.41 -12.06
N PHE A 211 7.01 -0.18 -11.78
CA PHE A 211 6.88 -1.63 -11.69
C PHE A 211 7.21 -2.34 -13.01
N LEU A 212 6.78 -1.81 -14.14
CA LEU A 212 7.11 -2.36 -15.46
C LEU A 212 8.61 -2.29 -15.76
N ILE A 213 9.26 -1.18 -15.39
CA ILE A 213 10.73 -1.07 -15.49
C ILE A 213 11.41 -2.15 -14.65
N LEU A 214 10.94 -2.37 -13.40
CA LEU A 214 11.47 -3.43 -12.54
C LEU A 214 11.26 -4.82 -13.16
N GLU A 215 10.09 -5.11 -13.77
CA GLU A 215 9.81 -6.41 -14.41
C GLU A 215 10.69 -6.71 -15.64
N ILE A 216 11.28 -5.69 -16.28
CA ILE A 216 12.26 -5.85 -17.36
C ILE A 216 13.63 -6.27 -16.78
N LEU A 217 13.94 -5.92 -15.52
CA LEU A 217 15.22 -6.28 -14.92
C LEU A 217 15.36 -7.79 -14.71
N PRO A 218 16.58 -8.35 -14.92
CA PRO A 218 16.80 -9.78 -14.72
C PRO A 218 16.62 -10.17 -13.25
N LYS A 219 15.60 -10.95 -12.93
CA LYS A 219 15.33 -11.40 -11.54
C LYS A 219 16.51 -12.15 -10.90
N LYS A 220 17.41 -12.72 -11.73
CA LYS A 220 18.65 -13.37 -11.25
C LYS A 220 19.52 -12.46 -10.39
N MET A 221 19.56 -11.15 -10.70
CA MET A 221 20.32 -10.16 -9.93
C MET A 221 19.79 -9.97 -8.51
N PHE A 222 18.51 -10.25 -8.28
CA PHE A 222 17.82 -10.02 -7.00
C PHE A 222 17.73 -11.28 -6.13
N ARG A 223 18.01 -12.47 -6.69
CA ARG A 223 17.81 -13.74 -5.98
C ARG A 223 18.70 -13.91 -4.76
N LYS A 224 19.99 -13.57 -4.86
CA LYS A 224 21.02 -13.76 -3.82
C LYS A 224 21.68 -12.46 -3.38
N SER A 225 21.19 -11.32 -3.84
CA SER A 225 21.80 -10.04 -3.57
C SER A 225 20.98 -9.22 -2.59
N TYR A 226 21.65 -8.29 -1.92
CA TYR A 226 20.99 -7.28 -1.10
C TYR A 226 20.39 -6.13 -1.91
N LEU A 227 20.31 -6.26 -3.24
CA LEU A 227 19.87 -5.19 -4.13
C LEU A 227 18.44 -4.72 -3.80
N SER A 228 17.51 -5.66 -3.54
CA SER A 228 16.17 -5.29 -3.06
C SER A 228 16.23 -4.46 -1.78
N PHE A 229 17.04 -4.87 -0.79
CA PHE A 229 17.20 -4.12 0.46
C PHE A 229 17.73 -2.70 0.20
N ILE A 230 18.77 -2.57 -0.66
CA ILE A 230 19.35 -1.26 -1.02
C ILE A 230 18.29 -0.36 -1.66
N MET A 231 17.49 -0.88 -2.60
CA MET A 231 16.43 -0.09 -3.24
C MET A 231 15.39 0.42 -2.24
N TYR A 232 14.97 -0.42 -1.29
CA TYR A 232 14.07 -0.01 -0.22
C TYR A 232 14.68 1.05 0.70
N ALA A 233 15.95 0.86 1.08
CA ALA A 233 16.67 1.84 1.90
C ALA A 233 16.79 3.20 1.19
N VAL A 234 17.13 3.18 -0.10
CA VAL A 234 17.21 4.41 -0.91
C VAL A 234 15.86 5.13 -0.95
N VAL A 235 14.76 4.43 -1.26
CA VAL A 235 13.43 5.05 -1.32
C VAL A 235 13.02 5.60 0.06
N ALA A 236 13.18 4.81 1.13
CA ALA A 236 12.77 5.22 2.48
C ALA A 236 13.59 6.41 3.01
N VAL A 237 14.91 6.42 2.78
CA VAL A 237 15.80 7.49 3.27
C VAL A 237 15.66 8.77 2.45
N LEU A 238 15.52 8.64 1.11
CA LEU A 238 15.42 9.81 0.23
C LEU A 238 14.01 10.43 0.19
N ALA A 239 13.00 9.76 0.71
CA ALA A 239 11.63 10.23 0.68
C ALA A 239 11.47 11.65 1.24
N VAL A 240 11.98 11.90 2.44
CA VAL A 240 11.87 13.20 3.11
C VAL A 240 12.76 14.26 2.45
N PRO A 241 14.06 14.02 2.19
CA PRO A 241 14.89 14.98 1.48
C PRO A 241 14.35 15.41 0.11
N ILE A 242 13.87 14.46 -0.70
CA ILE A 242 13.32 14.78 -2.03
C ILE A 242 12.06 15.64 -1.90
N SER A 243 11.13 15.28 -1.01
CA SER A 243 9.90 16.05 -0.82
C SER A 243 10.17 17.44 -0.24
N TYR A 244 11.14 17.57 0.66
CA TYR A 244 11.59 18.86 1.20
C TYR A 244 12.19 19.75 0.09
N PHE A 245 13.10 19.21 -0.71
CA PHE A 245 13.69 19.93 -1.83
C PHE A 245 12.62 20.38 -2.84
N ALA A 246 11.70 19.49 -3.20
CA ALA A 246 10.59 19.83 -4.10
C ALA A 246 9.68 20.94 -3.52
N ALA A 247 9.40 20.89 -2.22
CA ALA A 247 8.58 21.89 -1.52
C ALA A 247 9.25 23.29 -1.49
N MET A 248 10.57 23.34 -1.31
CA MET A 248 11.33 24.59 -1.18
C MET A 248 11.82 25.17 -2.51
N SER A 249 11.67 24.42 -3.61
CA SER A 249 12.12 24.87 -4.93
C SER A 249 10.97 25.43 -5.75
N ASP A 250 11.08 26.66 -6.19
CA ASP A 250 10.11 27.29 -7.10
C ASP A 250 10.24 26.79 -8.55
N LYS A 251 11.27 25.96 -8.84
CA LYS A 251 11.52 25.41 -10.18
C LYS A 251 10.96 24.00 -10.39
N VAL A 252 10.56 23.32 -9.31
CA VAL A 252 10.08 21.94 -9.36
C VAL A 252 8.56 21.94 -9.38
N HIS A 253 7.97 21.47 -10.49
CA HIS A 253 6.52 21.35 -10.68
C HIS A 253 6.14 19.93 -11.12
N LEU A 254 6.81 18.91 -10.57
CA LEU A 254 6.66 17.52 -11.00
C LEU A 254 5.49 16.80 -10.31
N PHE A 255 5.06 17.29 -9.13
CA PHE A 255 4.10 16.59 -8.27
C PHE A 255 2.69 17.16 -8.31
N THR A 256 2.34 17.84 -9.41
CA THR A 256 0.96 18.30 -9.69
C THR A 256 0.36 19.26 -8.66
N GLY A 257 1.18 20.21 -8.17
CA GLY A 257 0.76 21.21 -7.18
C GLY A 257 0.77 20.69 -5.74
N ARG A 258 1.29 19.49 -5.49
CA ARG A 258 1.51 18.99 -4.12
C ARG A 258 2.68 19.67 -3.43
N GLU A 259 3.58 20.27 -4.19
CA GLU A 259 4.72 21.04 -3.71
C GLU A 259 4.29 22.18 -2.78
N GLU A 260 3.16 22.84 -3.09
CA GLU A 260 2.59 23.88 -2.26
C GLU A 260 2.06 23.33 -0.92
N ILE A 261 1.38 22.17 -0.97
CA ILE A 261 0.90 21.46 0.23
C ILE A 261 2.08 21.07 1.12
N TRP A 262 3.15 20.55 0.52
CA TRP A 262 4.35 20.11 1.24
C TRP A 262 5.12 21.29 1.82
N ARG A 263 5.21 22.45 1.12
CA ARG A 263 5.79 23.68 1.64
C ARG A 263 5.08 24.10 2.93
N LYS A 264 3.75 24.18 2.89
CA LYS A 264 2.97 24.56 4.05
C LYS A 264 3.07 23.55 5.19
N PHE A 265 3.15 22.26 4.85
CA PHE A 265 3.40 21.20 5.83
C PHE A 265 4.73 21.42 6.58
N TYR A 266 5.82 21.65 5.86
CA TYR A 266 7.15 21.87 6.49
C TYR A 266 7.23 23.18 7.27
N GLU A 267 6.58 24.24 6.80
CA GLU A 267 6.45 25.48 7.57
C GLU A 267 5.76 25.23 8.91
N THR A 268 4.60 24.58 8.90
CA THR A 268 3.83 24.26 10.12
C THR A 268 4.59 23.31 11.03
N LEU A 269 5.24 22.29 10.48
CA LEU A 269 6.05 21.34 11.24
C LEU A 269 7.20 22.04 11.97
N GLY A 270 7.84 23.01 11.32
CA GLY A 270 9.00 23.76 11.83
C GLY A 270 8.67 24.79 12.90
N GLU A 271 7.38 25.11 13.15
CA GLU A 271 6.99 26.11 14.16
C GLU A 271 7.46 25.77 15.59
N LYS A 272 7.52 24.47 15.93
CA LYS A 272 7.95 23.99 17.25
C LYS A 272 8.83 22.74 17.14
N THR A 273 9.97 22.75 17.82
CA THR A 273 10.89 21.59 17.86
C THR A 273 10.20 20.29 18.29
N GLY A 274 9.28 20.36 19.26
CA GLY A 274 8.51 19.19 19.70
C GLY A 274 7.67 18.57 18.58
N GLN A 275 7.09 19.38 17.67
CA GLN A 275 6.35 18.89 16.51
C GLN A 275 7.25 18.13 15.56
N VAL A 276 8.46 18.62 15.30
CA VAL A 276 9.44 17.93 14.46
C VAL A 276 9.81 16.57 15.04
N LEU A 277 9.94 16.46 16.35
CA LEU A 277 10.40 15.23 17.02
C LEU A 277 9.32 14.18 17.19
N ILE A 278 8.12 14.55 17.68
CA ILE A 278 7.07 13.60 18.09
C ILE A 278 5.76 13.74 17.31
N GLY A 279 5.71 14.62 16.31
CA GLY A 279 4.54 14.88 15.50
C GLY A 279 3.70 16.07 15.96
N MET A 280 2.69 16.40 15.19
CA MET A 280 1.81 17.56 15.40
C MET A 280 0.34 17.17 15.22
N LYS A 281 -0.57 18.09 15.49
CA LYS A 281 -1.98 17.97 15.15
C LYS A 281 -2.13 17.67 13.66
N GLN A 282 -3.18 16.93 13.30
CA GLN A 282 -3.45 16.58 11.92
C GLN A 282 -3.40 17.81 11.03
N PHE A 283 -2.53 17.76 10.03
CA PHE A 283 -2.33 18.84 9.07
C PHE A 283 -3.43 18.84 8.02
N PHE A 284 -3.95 20.03 7.74
CA PHE A 284 -4.89 20.27 6.67
C PHE A 284 -4.45 21.47 5.84
N PHE A 285 -4.50 21.31 4.54
CA PHE A 285 -4.26 22.38 3.58
C PHE A 285 -5.57 22.83 2.95
N HIS A 286 -5.83 24.13 2.97
CA HIS A 286 -7.03 24.71 2.37
C HIS A 286 -6.72 25.27 0.99
N ARG A 287 -7.37 24.74 -0.04
CA ARG A 287 -7.31 25.23 -1.42
C ARG A 287 -8.72 25.62 -1.87
N GLY A 288 -9.05 26.91 -1.76
CA GLY A 288 -10.42 27.39 -1.94
C GLY A 288 -11.36 26.69 -0.95
N ASN A 289 -12.41 26.04 -1.45
CA ASN A 289 -13.37 25.28 -0.64
C ASN A 289 -12.95 23.84 -0.34
N GLN A 290 -11.76 23.39 -0.81
CA GLN A 290 -11.29 22.04 -0.60
C GLN A 290 -10.36 21.96 0.61
N ILE A 291 -10.57 20.93 1.44
CA ILE A 291 -9.69 20.56 2.56
C ILE A 291 -8.89 19.33 2.12
N LEU A 292 -7.59 19.48 2.05
CA LEU A 292 -6.66 18.45 1.57
C LEU A 292 -5.78 17.98 2.72
N GLY A 293 -5.42 16.68 2.75
CA GLY A 293 -4.44 16.12 3.66
C GLY A 293 -3.01 16.31 3.14
N ASN A 294 -2.07 15.51 3.69
CA ASN A 294 -0.66 15.58 3.32
C ASN A 294 -0.39 15.15 1.86
N HIS A 295 -1.24 14.32 1.29
CA HIS A 295 -1.04 13.68 -0.02
C HIS A 295 0.37 13.06 -0.20
N ASN A 296 0.94 12.54 0.90
CA ASN A 296 2.24 11.91 0.96
C ASN A 296 2.30 11.06 2.23
N SER A 297 2.48 9.74 2.11
CA SER A 297 2.52 8.83 3.26
C SER A 297 3.68 9.11 4.20
N TYR A 298 4.82 9.57 3.70
CA TYR A 298 5.99 9.89 4.53
C TYR A 298 5.72 11.12 5.39
N HIS A 299 5.06 12.14 4.81
CA HIS A 299 4.60 13.30 5.59
C HIS A 299 3.52 12.91 6.60
N ALA A 300 2.60 12.01 6.24
CA ALA A 300 1.60 11.53 7.18
C ALA A 300 2.24 10.84 8.38
N VAL A 301 3.29 10.02 8.19
CA VAL A 301 4.05 9.43 9.30
C VAL A 301 4.72 10.50 10.15
N ILE A 302 5.35 11.51 9.52
CA ILE A 302 5.99 12.61 10.26
C ILE A 302 4.93 13.47 10.97
N ASN A 303 3.80 13.72 10.34
CA ASN A 303 2.69 14.43 10.97
C ASN A 303 2.23 13.73 12.25
N HIS A 304 2.01 12.40 12.17
CA HIS A 304 1.52 11.63 13.29
C HIS A 304 2.58 11.39 14.37
N TYR A 305 3.85 11.15 13.99
CA TYR A 305 4.84 10.60 14.90
C TYR A 305 6.18 11.36 14.91
N GLY A 306 6.30 12.44 14.15
CA GLY A 306 7.54 13.20 14.00
C GLY A 306 8.68 12.38 13.40
N LEU A 307 9.87 12.93 13.44
CA LEU A 307 11.08 12.27 12.92
C LEU A 307 11.46 11.03 13.74
N ILE A 308 11.15 11.00 15.05
CA ILE A 308 11.41 9.82 15.89
C ILE A 308 10.57 8.64 15.39
N GLY A 309 9.27 8.83 15.24
CA GLY A 309 8.41 7.74 14.78
C GLY A 309 8.65 7.36 13.32
N PHE A 310 8.98 8.33 12.47
CA PHE A 310 9.40 8.05 11.09
C PHE A 310 10.65 7.16 11.07
N SER A 311 11.69 7.50 11.82
CA SER A 311 12.92 6.72 11.89
C SER A 311 12.68 5.30 12.41
N ILE A 312 11.88 5.14 13.47
CA ILE A 312 11.51 3.81 13.99
C ILE A 312 10.75 3.01 12.93
N SER A 313 9.78 3.62 12.24
CA SER A 313 9.00 2.95 11.19
C SER A 313 9.88 2.49 10.01
N VAL A 314 10.83 3.32 9.59
CA VAL A 314 11.81 2.98 8.55
C VAL A 314 12.71 1.83 9.01
N ILE A 315 13.24 1.86 10.24
CA ILE A 315 14.06 0.78 10.80
C ILE A 315 13.28 -0.53 10.85
N LEU A 316 12.02 -0.52 11.31
CA LEU A 316 11.16 -1.70 11.35
C LEU A 316 10.93 -2.27 9.95
N LEU A 317 10.60 -1.42 8.97
CA LEU A 317 10.43 -1.83 7.58
C LEU A 317 11.71 -2.43 7.00
N LEU A 318 12.83 -1.74 7.13
CA LEU A 318 14.11 -2.20 6.60
C LEU A 318 14.60 -3.47 7.29
N SER A 319 14.37 -3.63 8.60
CA SER A 319 14.69 -4.88 9.30
C SER A 319 13.89 -6.07 8.75
N LEU A 320 12.60 -5.87 8.45
CA LEU A 320 11.76 -6.91 7.83
C LEU A 320 12.27 -7.28 6.43
N ILE A 321 12.58 -6.28 5.58
CA ILE A 321 13.15 -6.53 4.25
C ILE A 321 14.49 -7.26 4.36
N TRP A 322 15.34 -6.85 5.30
CA TRP A 322 16.59 -7.53 5.59
C TRP A 322 16.39 -9.02 5.92
N PHE A 323 15.42 -9.33 6.79
CA PHE A 323 15.11 -10.73 7.14
C PHE A 323 14.54 -11.53 5.97
N ILE A 324 13.81 -10.88 5.04
CA ILE A 324 13.32 -11.53 3.82
C ILE A 324 14.49 -11.89 2.90
N VAL A 325 15.46 -10.98 2.74
CA VAL A 325 16.54 -11.09 1.74
C VAL A 325 17.74 -11.88 2.28
N ARG A 326 18.02 -11.81 3.58
CA ARG A 326 19.22 -12.36 4.19
C ARG A 326 19.27 -13.89 4.14
N GLY A 327 20.36 -14.41 3.58
CA GLY A 327 20.77 -15.81 3.72
C GLY A 327 19.92 -16.84 2.96
N ARG A 328 19.06 -16.40 2.02
CA ARG A 328 18.25 -17.30 1.20
C ARG A 328 18.15 -16.81 -0.25
N GLU A 329 17.93 -17.77 -1.14
CA GLU A 329 17.63 -17.46 -2.53
C GLU A 329 16.13 -17.14 -2.67
N LEU A 330 15.82 -15.94 -3.16
CA LEU A 330 14.44 -15.52 -3.38
C LEU A 330 13.85 -16.18 -4.63
N THR A 331 12.61 -16.62 -4.53
CA THR A 331 11.82 -17.07 -5.68
C THR A 331 11.37 -15.91 -6.54
N ASN A 332 11.02 -16.15 -7.81
CA ASN A 332 10.48 -15.11 -8.68
C ASN A 332 9.20 -14.46 -8.12
N GLY A 333 8.35 -15.23 -7.44
CA GLY A 333 7.16 -14.71 -6.78
C GLY A 333 7.49 -13.74 -5.65
N GLN A 334 8.46 -14.08 -4.80
CA GLN A 334 8.91 -13.19 -3.72
C GLN A 334 9.48 -11.88 -4.27
N ILE A 335 10.32 -11.97 -5.32
CA ILE A 335 10.90 -10.78 -5.96
C ILE A 335 9.79 -9.92 -6.56
N THR A 336 8.81 -10.51 -7.25
CA THR A 336 7.68 -9.76 -7.80
C THR A 336 6.88 -9.04 -6.70
N PHE A 337 6.57 -9.71 -5.58
CA PHE A 337 5.88 -9.08 -4.46
C PHE A 337 6.70 -7.95 -3.80
N LEU A 338 8.03 -8.10 -3.69
CA LEU A 338 8.89 -7.01 -3.26
C LEU A 338 8.82 -5.84 -4.24
N TRP A 339 8.88 -6.06 -5.54
CA TRP A 339 8.82 -5.00 -6.54
C TRP A 339 7.47 -4.27 -6.56
N THR A 340 6.35 -5.00 -6.40
CA THR A 340 5.03 -4.36 -6.30
C THR A 340 4.94 -3.46 -5.07
N PHE A 341 5.44 -3.90 -3.91
CA PHE A 341 5.45 -3.09 -2.71
C PHE A 341 6.40 -1.88 -2.84
N LEU A 342 7.57 -2.05 -3.47
CA LEU A 342 8.49 -0.94 -3.75
C LEU A 342 7.83 0.12 -4.66
N ALA A 343 7.11 -0.31 -5.70
CA ALA A 343 6.38 0.60 -6.57
C ALA A 343 5.29 1.38 -5.82
N ILE A 344 4.60 0.75 -4.85
CA ILE A 344 3.65 1.43 -3.95
C ILE A 344 4.38 2.43 -3.04
N MET A 345 5.57 2.10 -2.52
CA MET A 345 6.36 3.07 -1.76
C MET A 345 6.70 4.31 -2.60
N CYS A 346 7.02 4.13 -3.88
CA CYS A 346 7.22 5.26 -4.79
C CYS A 346 5.91 6.04 -5.04
N GLN A 347 4.77 5.37 -5.24
CA GLN A 347 3.46 6.01 -5.35
C GLN A 347 3.11 6.84 -4.11
N SER A 348 3.52 6.38 -2.95
CA SER A 348 3.24 6.97 -1.64
C SER A 348 3.96 8.32 -1.39
N PHE A 349 4.82 8.75 -2.30
CA PHE A 349 5.27 10.15 -2.37
C PHE A 349 4.13 11.12 -2.72
N MET A 350 3.09 10.63 -3.38
CA MET A 350 1.98 11.47 -3.85
C MET A 350 0.63 11.06 -3.26
N GLU A 351 0.57 9.99 -2.46
CA GLU A 351 -0.66 9.46 -1.86
C GLU A 351 -0.40 8.89 -0.47
N GLU A 352 -1.46 8.79 0.35
CA GLU A 352 -1.37 8.29 1.73
C GLU A 352 -1.68 6.78 1.84
N THR A 353 -1.38 5.99 0.81
CA THR A 353 -1.71 4.56 0.75
C THR A 353 -1.02 3.70 1.79
N LEU A 354 0.19 4.07 2.25
CA LEU A 354 0.92 3.33 3.30
C LEU A 354 0.43 3.62 4.71
N THR A 355 -0.25 4.74 4.93
CA THR A 355 -0.60 5.25 6.26
C THR A 355 -2.09 5.27 6.55
N THR A 356 -2.91 4.97 5.57
CA THR A 356 -4.36 4.85 5.74
C THR A 356 -4.72 3.42 6.15
N ILE A 357 -5.29 3.21 7.34
CA ILE A 357 -5.57 1.88 7.90
C ILE A 357 -6.41 1.01 6.95
N SER A 358 -7.38 1.57 6.24
CA SER A 358 -8.17 0.82 5.26
C SER A 358 -7.37 0.29 4.07
N TRP A 359 -6.20 0.85 3.77
CA TRP A 359 -5.30 0.36 2.74
C TRP A 359 -4.29 -0.69 3.24
N VAL A 360 -4.11 -0.83 4.56
CA VAL A 360 -3.14 -1.79 5.14
C VAL A 360 -3.30 -3.20 4.58
N PRO A 361 -4.49 -3.83 4.55
CA PRO A 361 -4.63 -5.19 4.02
C PRO A 361 -4.31 -5.30 2.53
N ILE A 362 -4.63 -4.27 1.75
CA ILE A 362 -4.43 -4.25 0.29
C ILE A 362 -2.94 -4.11 -0.06
N VAL A 363 -2.23 -3.25 0.67
CA VAL A 363 -0.84 -2.90 0.38
C VAL A 363 0.14 -3.87 1.03
N PHE A 364 -0.03 -4.11 2.34
CA PHE A 364 0.94 -4.90 3.09
C PHE A 364 0.81 -6.41 2.89
N ILE A 365 -0.29 -6.91 2.26
CA ILE A 365 -0.33 -8.31 1.83
C ILE A 365 0.80 -8.63 0.85
N MET A 366 1.20 -7.69 -0.02
CA MET A 366 2.30 -7.89 -0.97
C MET A 366 3.62 -8.13 -0.23
N LEU A 367 3.91 -7.30 0.77
CA LEU A 367 5.09 -7.46 1.60
C LEU A 367 5.02 -8.74 2.45
N GLY A 368 3.87 -9.05 3.03
CA GLY A 368 3.64 -10.29 3.76
C GLY A 368 3.83 -11.53 2.89
N MET A 369 3.29 -11.54 1.66
CA MET A 369 3.47 -12.63 0.70
C MET A 369 4.94 -12.82 0.30
N ALA A 370 5.76 -11.77 0.28
CA ALA A 370 7.20 -11.90 0.04
C ALA A 370 7.94 -12.71 1.14
N THR A 371 7.34 -12.88 2.33
CA THR A 371 7.92 -13.74 3.39
C THR A 371 7.80 -15.23 3.10
N HIS A 372 6.86 -15.65 2.24
CA HIS A 372 6.57 -17.06 1.94
C HIS A 372 7.54 -17.64 0.91
N SER A 373 8.07 -18.84 1.20
CA SER A 373 8.84 -19.60 0.22
C SER A 373 7.91 -20.46 -0.63
N TYR A 374 7.72 -20.08 -1.87
CA TYR A 374 6.92 -20.83 -2.85
C TYR A 374 7.77 -22.00 -3.44
N LYS A 375 7.94 -23.09 -2.67
CA LYS A 375 8.61 -24.30 -3.19
C LYS A 375 7.72 -24.95 -4.24
N THR A 376 8.17 -25.03 -5.48
CA THR A 376 7.66 -25.98 -6.47
C THR A 376 8.04 -27.39 -6.01
N LYS A 377 7.08 -28.34 -5.98
CA LYS A 377 7.28 -29.74 -5.57
C LYS A 377 8.38 -30.50 -6.32
N ASN A 378 9.06 -29.90 -7.28
CA ASN A 378 10.03 -30.57 -8.16
C ASN A 378 11.50 -30.51 -7.69
N THR A 379 11.78 -30.04 -6.46
CA THR A 379 13.17 -30.01 -5.93
C THR A 379 13.47 -31.12 -4.94
N ILE A 380 12.64 -32.19 -4.91
CA ILE A 380 12.91 -33.40 -4.10
C ILE A 380 13.23 -34.55 -5.05
N LYS A 381 14.14 -34.38 -6.00
CA LYS A 381 14.81 -35.43 -6.74
C LYS A 381 16.12 -34.88 -7.32
N SER A 382 17.13 -34.79 -6.51
CA SER A 382 18.53 -34.93 -6.92
C SER A 382 19.39 -35.15 -5.67
#